data_20c2b770bbe769159bf9a8e8ffa3386b
#
_entry.id   20c2b770bbe769159bf9a8e8ffa3386b
#
_cell.length_a   1.000
_cell.length_b   1.000
_cell.length_c   1.000
_cell.angle_alpha   90.00
_cell.angle_beta   90.00
_cell.angle_gamma   90.00
#
_symmetry.space_group_name_H-M   'P 1'
#
loop_
_entity.id
_entity.type
_entity.pdbx_description
1 polymer ?
#
loop_
_entity_poly.entity_id
_entity_poly.type
_entity_poly.pdbx_seq_one_letter_code
_entity_poly.pdbx_strand_id
1 'polypeptide(L)'
;MPAKGHRTVEEIEAWLAHQGYGLEHETAEAFRRLGFVASQGRTHLDPTTQKVREIDVVAEVVLTRSPAHIYAVIECKAGAIGAWVIRKSLLPWNEDLWIPISTDGLAAPLHEQRALIAHILPVDPPSNPIAFSIVEAVTNGDRDAAYGALSQATSAARGWLQRAATPSIALPVVVVDTPLFTLTYDATGKPQLAEMDRARVLWTEPGQGLRTAVDVVRRSAVLEHAKDLRFRFQWLADKLIEHGLPEAVSSTEV
;
A
#
# COMPACT_ATOMS: atom_id res chain seq x y z
N MET A 1 -36.95 -1.29 -32.53
CA MET A 1 -35.83 -1.25 -31.61
C MET A 1 -35.65 -2.64 -31.07
N PRO A 2 -34.48 -3.29 -31.16
CA PRO A 2 -34.29 -4.59 -30.56
C PRO A 2 -34.44 -4.44 -29.04
N ALA A 3 -35.18 -5.35 -28.40
CA ALA A 3 -35.29 -5.42 -26.95
C ALA A 3 -33.89 -5.58 -26.36
N LYS A 4 -33.53 -4.73 -25.41
CA LYS A 4 -32.29 -4.93 -24.62
C LYS A 4 -32.44 -6.29 -23.93
N GLY A 5 -31.75 -7.30 -24.49
CA GLY A 5 -31.72 -8.62 -23.87
C GLY A 5 -31.22 -8.53 -22.44
N HIS A 6 -31.85 -9.23 -21.52
CA HIS A 6 -31.32 -9.38 -20.19
C HIS A 6 -29.95 -10.06 -20.28
N ARG A 7 -28.95 -9.53 -19.57
CA ARG A 7 -27.64 -10.16 -19.44
C ARG A 7 -27.78 -11.49 -18.70
N THR A 8 -27.08 -12.51 -19.16
CA THR A 8 -27.07 -13.80 -18.46
C THR A 8 -26.14 -13.72 -17.22
N VAL A 9 -26.29 -14.68 -16.31
CA VAL A 9 -25.39 -14.77 -15.14
C VAL A 9 -23.95 -14.91 -15.56
N GLU A 10 -23.69 -15.73 -16.58
CA GLU A 10 -22.36 -15.99 -17.12
C GLU A 10 -21.71 -14.72 -17.71
N GLU A 11 -22.52 -13.89 -18.41
CA GLU A 11 -22.05 -12.59 -18.92
C GLU A 11 -21.69 -11.64 -17.79
N ILE A 12 -22.45 -11.64 -16.70
CA ILE A 12 -22.19 -10.81 -15.52
C ILE A 12 -20.95 -11.31 -14.78
N GLU A 13 -20.82 -12.62 -14.57
CA GLU A 13 -19.65 -13.22 -13.93
C GLU A 13 -18.36 -12.95 -14.71
N ALA A 14 -18.40 -13.11 -16.03
CA ALA A 14 -17.27 -12.78 -16.89
C ALA A 14 -16.91 -11.28 -16.80
N TRP A 15 -17.89 -10.39 -16.77
CA TRP A 15 -17.66 -8.97 -16.58
C TRP A 15 -17.04 -8.67 -15.21
N LEU A 16 -17.59 -9.24 -14.13
CA LEU A 16 -17.06 -9.06 -12.77
C LEU A 16 -15.63 -9.52 -12.64
N ALA A 17 -15.26 -10.64 -13.30
CA ALA A 17 -13.89 -11.16 -13.29
C ALA A 17 -12.88 -10.14 -13.88
N HIS A 18 -13.30 -9.28 -14.81
CA HIS A 18 -12.46 -8.24 -15.42
C HIS A 18 -12.45 -6.92 -14.66
N GLN A 19 -13.36 -6.71 -13.69
CA GLN A 19 -13.45 -5.45 -12.95
C GLN A 19 -12.54 -5.34 -11.73
N GLY A 20 -11.80 -6.40 -11.40
CA GLY A 20 -10.90 -6.39 -10.24
C GLY A 20 -11.55 -6.76 -8.90
N TYR A 21 -12.86 -6.88 -8.81
CA TYR A 21 -13.56 -7.23 -7.56
C TYR A 21 -13.08 -8.53 -6.92
N GLY A 22 -12.68 -9.51 -7.75
CA GLY A 22 -12.08 -10.76 -7.26
C GLY A 22 -10.76 -10.53 -6.50
N LEU A 23 -9.90 -9.67 -7.03
CA LEU A 23 -8.62 -9.34 -6.40
C LEU A 23 -8.81 -8.58 -5.09
N GLU A 24 -9.73 -7.63 -5.05
CA GLU A 24 -10.09 -6.89 -3.83
C GLU A 24 -10.63 -7.83 -2.74
N HIS A 25 -11.54 -8.73 -3.12
CA HIS A 25 -12.12 -9.71 -2.20
C HIS A 25 -11.05 -10.65 -1.64
N GLU A 26 -10.23 -11.24 -2.49
CA GLU A 26 -9.14 -12.14 -2.07
C GLU A 26 -8.12 -11.42 -1.18
N THR A 27 -7.81 -10.17 -1.51
CA THR A 27 -6.92 -9.34 -0.69
C THR A 27 -7.52 -9.12 0.69
N ALA A 28 -8.78 -8.69 0.79
CA ALA A 28 -9.45 -8.49 2.06
C ALA A 28 -9.51 -9.78 2.89
N GLU A 29 -9.81 -10.93 2.27
CA GLU A 29 -9.83 -12.23 2.93
C GLU A 29 -8.45 -12.67 3.44
N ALA A 30 -7.38 -12.41 2.68
CA ALA A 30 -6.02 -12.71 3.11
C ALA A 30 -5.66 -11.96 4.41
N PHE A 31 -6.04 -10.68 4.50
CA PHE A 31 -5.84 -9.88 5.71
C PHE A 31 -6.73 -10.37 6.86
N ARG A 32 -8.02 -10.68 6.63
CA ARG A 32 -8.93 -11.20 7.66
C ARG A 32 -8.43 -12.49 8.28
N ARG A 33 -7.91 -13.43 7.47
CA ARG A 33 -7.32 -14.70 7.95
C ARG A 33 -6.17 -14.50 8.93
N LEU A 34 -5.51 -13.36 8.87
CA LEU A 34 -4.41 -13.00 9.77
C LEU A 34 -4.87 -12.09 10.92
N GLY A 35 -6.17 -11.94 11.12
CA GLY A 35 -6.76 -11.22 12.24
C GLY A 35 -6.78 -9.69 12.08
N PHE A 36 -6.69 -9.20 10.85
CA PHE A 36 -7.03 -7.81 10.56
C PHE A 36 -8.56 -7.62 10.48
N VAL A 37 -9.02 -6.46 10.89
CA VAL A 37 -10.35 -5.97 10.52
C VAL A 37 -10.22 -5.34 9.14
N ALA A 38 -10.61 -6.07 8.10
CA ALA A 38 -10.51 -5.62 6.72
C ALA A 38 -11.88 -5.31 6.13
N SER A 39 -12.03 -4.14 5.52
CA SER A 39 -13.24 -3.66 4.86
C SER A 39 -12.94 -3.23 3.43
N GLN A 40 -13.90 -3.45 2.53
CA GLN A 40 -13.87 -3.06 1.12
C GLN A 40 -14.84 -1.90 0.86
N GLY A 41 -14.65 -1.19 -0.26
CA GLY A 41 -15.57 -0.15 -0.71
C GLY A 41 -15.68 1.04 0.23
N ARG A 42 -14.64 1.33 1.01
CA ARG A 42 -14.59 2.53 1.83
C ARG A 42 -14.33 3.75 0.96
N THR A 43 -14.81 4.90 1.38
CA THR A 43 -14.58 6.14 0.64
C THR A 43 -13.72 7.11 1.42
N HIS A 44 -12.98 7.93 0.72
CA HIS A 44 -12.23 9.06 1.27
C HIS A 44 -12.45 10.31 0.43
N LEU A 45 -12.12 11.46 0.97
CA LEU A 45 -11.98 12.69 0.22
C LEU A 45 -10.53 12.76 -0.28
N ASP A 46 -10.35 12.76 -1.60
CA ASP A 46 -9.03 12.91 -2.20
C ASP A 46 -8.47 14.30 -1.83
N PRO A 47 -7.34 14.38 -1.11
CA PRO A 47 -6.84 15.65 -0.59
C PRO A 47 -6.43 16.64 -1.68
N THR A 48 -6.07 16.14 -2.87
CA THR A 48 -5.63 16.97 -4.00
C THR A 48 -6.80 17.45 -4.84
N THR A 49 -7.72 16.55 -5.20
CA THR A 49 -8.83 16.85 -6.13
C THR A 49 -10.13 17.23 -5.43
N GLN A 50 -10.20 17.04 -4.11
CA GLN A 50 -11.41 17.25 -3.29
C GLN A 50 -12.63 16.43 -3.77
N LYS A 51 -12.37 15.31 -4.45
CA LYS A 51 -13.42 14.39 -4.90
C LYS A 51 -13.52 13.20 -3.96
N VAL A 52 -14.73 12.71 -3.76
CA VAL A 52 -14.94 11.43 -3.09
C VAL A 52 -14.45 10.32 -4.00
N ARG A 53 -13.60 9.45 -3.47
CA ARG A 53 -13.04 8.28 -4.14
C ARG A 53 -13.22 7.05 -3.28
N GLU A 54 -13.29 5.90 -3.90
CA GLU A 54 -13.30 4.61 -3.24
C GLU A 54 -11.89 4.18 -2.86
N ILE A 55 -11.78 3.40 -1.80
CA ILE A 55 -10.61 2.64 -1.38
C ILE A 55 -10.97 1.17 -1.51
N ASP A 56 -10.19 0.42 -2.25
CA ASP A 56 -10.50 -0.98 -2.52
C ASP A 56 -10.51 -1.80 -1.23
N VAL A 57 -9.45 -1.70 -0.41
CA VAL A 57 -9.39 -2.37 0.89
C VAL A 57 -8.71 -1.50 1.94
N VAL A 58 -9.30 -1.42 3.12
CA VAL A 58 -8.66 -0.88 4.33
C VAL A 58 -8.56 -1.99 5.34
N ALA A 59 -7.37 -2.27 5.84
CA ALA A 59 -7.12 -3.29 6.84
C ALA A 59 -6.43 -2.71 8.07
N GLU A 60 -7.02 -2.97 9.25
CA GLU A 60 -6.51 -2.54 10.55
C GLU A 60 -6.26 -3.76 11.42
N VAL A 61 -5.15 -3.78 12.13
CA VAL A 61 -4.94 -4.75 13.20
C VAL A 61 -5.34 -4.10 14.53
N VAL A 62 -6.25 -4.76 15.26
CA VAL A 62 -6.60 -4.33 16.62
C VAL A 62 -5.48 -4.76 17.55
N LEU A 63 -4.68 -3.80 17.98
CA LEU A 63 -3.56 -4.00 18.88
C LEU A 63 -3.95 -3.53 20.29
N THR A 64 -3.88 -4.45 21.24
CA THR A 64 -4.09 -4.13 22.66
C THR A 64 -3.00 -3.16 23.11
N ARG A 65 -3.40 -2.03 23.71
CA ARG A 65 -2.50 -0.97 24.22
C ARG A 65 -1.78 -0.15 23.14
N SER A 66 -2.14 -0.28 21.87
CA SER A 66 -1.52 0.58 20.85
C SER A 66 -1.85 2.06 21.12
N PRO A 67 -0.87 2.96 21.13
CA PRO A 67 -1.12 4.40 21.26
C PRO A 67 -1.70 5.00 19.97
N ALA A 68 -1.73 4.23 18.88
CA ALA A 68 -2.19 4.66 17.57
C ALA A 68 -2.90 3.54 16.82
N HIS A 69 -3.85 3.90 15.97
CA HIS A 69 -4.40 2.99 14.97
C HIS A 69 -3.43 2.85 13.79
N ILE A 70 -3.21 1.64 13.32
CA ILE A 70 -2.30 1.38 12.20
C ILE A 70 -3.05 0.65 11.10
N TYR A 71 -3.08 1.27 9.92
CA TYR A 71 -3.82 0.83 8.76
C TYR A 71 -2.90 0.42 7.60
N ALA A 72 -3.25 -0.65 6.90
CA ALA A 72 -2.87 -0.84 5.52
C ALA A 72 -3.99 -0.30 4.63
N VAL A 73 -3.69 0.66 3.77
CA VAL A 73 -4.62 1.23 2.79
C VAL A 73 -4.20 0.72 1.42
N ILE A 74 -5.07 -0.08 0.80
CA ILE A 74 -4.69 -0.97 -0.28
C ILE A 74 -5.48 -0.61 -1.53
N GLU A 75 -4.74 -0.42 -2.62
CA GLU A 75 -5.23 -0.28 -4.00
C GLU A 75 -4.99 -1.58 -4.75
N CYS A 76 -5.98 -2.09 -5.45
CA CYS A 76 -5.92 -3.34 -6.20
C CYS A 76 -5.93 -3.05 -7.71
N LYS A 77 -5.00 -3.62 -8.47
CA LYS A 77 -4.92 -3.48 -9.93
C LYS A 77 -4.98 -4.84 -10.60
N ALA A 78 -6.15 -5.15 -11.13
CA ALA A 78 -6.38 -6.35 -11.95
C ALA A 78 -6.41 -5.99 -13.45
N GLY A 79 -6.15 -7.01 -14.29
CA GLY A 79 -6.34 -6.89 -15.73
C GLY A 79 -5.31 -6.04 -16.48
N ALA A 80 -4.19 -5.69 -15.87
CA ALA A 80 -3.09 -5.04 -16.56
C ALA A 80 -2.54 -5.97 -17.66
N ILE A 81 -2.46 -5.46 -18.89
CA ILE A 81 -1.98 -6.23 -20.05
C ILE A 81 -0.46 -6.37 -20.01
N GLY A 82 0.23 -5.45 -19.33
CA GLY A 82 1.68 -5.39 -19.25
C GLY A 82 2.26 -6.04 -18.00
N ALA A 83 3.57 -5.96 -17.89
CA ALA A 83 4.31 -6.29 -16.68
C ALA A 83 4.74 -5.00 -15.97
N TRP A 84 4.83 -5.03 -14.66
CA TRP A 84 5.38 -3.91 -13.92
C TRP A 84 6.87 -4.09 -13.69
N VAL A 85 7.63 -3.06 -14.03
CA VAL A 85 9.08 -3.08 -13.94
C VAL A 85 9.54 -2.05 -12.92
N ILE A 86 10.25 -2.53 -11.92
CA ILE A 86 10.77 -1.74 -10.81
C ILE A 86 12.24 -1.44 -11.05
N ARG A 87 12.61 -0.17 -11.01
CA ARG A 87 13.99 0.27 -11.09
C ARG A 87 14.59 0.34 -9.69
N LYS A 88 15.49 -0.58 -9.40
CA LYS A 88 16.16 -0.68 -8.12
C LYS A 88 17.01 0.57 -7.86
N SER A 89 16.99 1.08 -6.63
CA SER A 89 17.94 2.11 -6.21
C SER A 89 19.34 1.50 -6.08
N LEU A 90 20.33 2.20 -6.64
CA LEU A 90 21.75 1.89 -6.42
C LEU A 90 22.28 2.58 -5.16
N LEU A 91 21.52 3.53 -4.62
CA LEU A 91 21.90 4.21 -3.39
C LEU A 91 21.61 3.29 -2.20
N PRO A 92 22.51 3.27 -1.20
CA PRO A 92 22.21 2.62 0.06
C PRO A 92 20.95 3.24 0.64
N TRP A 93 20.17 2.42 1.35
CA TRP A 93 19.04 2.91 2.11
C TRP A 93 19.55 3.99 3.07
N ASN A 94 18.95 5.17 3.00
CA ASN A 94 19.14 6.22 3.97
C ASN A 94 17.82 6.42 4.72
N GLU A 95 17.85 6.31 6.02
CA GLU A 95 16.73 6.42 6.96
C GLU A 95 15.98 7.76 6.82
N ASP A 96 16.67 8.80 6.36
CA ASP A 96 16.09 10.13 6.14
C ASP A 96 15.19 10.24 4.91
N LEU A 97 15.02 9.16 4.13
CA LEU A 97 14.41 9.25 2.81
C LEU A 97 12.90 9.11 2.79
N TRP A 98 12.25 8.71 3.89
CA TRP A 98 10.80 8.53 3.86
C TRP A 98 10.15 8.74 5.23
N ILE A 99 8.87 9.13 5.20
CA ILE A 99 8.05 9.34 6.39
C ILE A 99 6.75 8.54 6.21
N PRO A 100 6.30 7.79 7.23
CA PRO A 100 4.98 7.17 7.19
C PRO A 100 3.89 8.25 7.14
N ILE A 101 2.80 7.95 6.46
CA ILE A 101 1.63 8.83 6.48
C ILE A 101 0.98 8.71 7.84
N SER A 102 0.87 9.81 8.56
CA SER A 102 0.34 9.86 9.92
C SER A 102 -0.53 11.08 10.15
N THR A 103 -1.36 11.02 11.19
CA THR A 103 -2.06 12.21 11.69
C THR A 103 -1.07 13.21 12.31
N ASP A 104 -1.43 14.49 12.31
CA ASP A 104 -0.56 15.60 12.78
C ASP A 104 0.00 15.36 14.19
N GLY A 105 -0.80 14.78 15.10
CA GLY A 105 -0.36 14.48 16.46
C GLY A 105 0.79 13.46 16.56
N LEU A 106 1.01 12.66 15.50
CA LEU A 106 2.11 11.70 15.42
C LEU A 106 3.25 12.16 14.51
N ALA A 107 3.04 13.19 13.70
CA ALA A 107 4.03 13.60 12.69
C ALA A 107 5.35 14.05 13.33
N ALA A 108 5.32 14.87 14.40
CA ALA A 108 6.52 15.32 15.09
C ALA A 108 7.25 14.18 15.83
N PRO A 109 6.60 13.36 16.69
CA PRO A 109 7.25 12.22 17.32
C PRO A 109 7.85 11.24 16.31
N LEU A 110 7.14 10.94 15.23
CA LEU A 110 7.64 10.04 14.19
C LEU A 110 8.83 10.66 13.43
N HIS A 111 8.85 11.98 13.26
CA HIS A 111 9.96 12.67 12.63
C HIS A 111 11.23 12.67 13.50
N GLU A 112 11.09 12.89 14.80
CA GLU A 112 12.20 12.86 15.76
C GLU A 112 12.79 11.45 15.88
N GLN A 113 11.99 10.42 15.61
CA GLN A 113 12.37 9.02 15.71
C GLN A 113 12.59 8.34 14.35
N ARG A 114 12.95 9.11 13.33
CA ARG A 114 13.13 8.59 11.95
C ARG A 114 14.03 7.37 11.86
N ALA A 115 15.17 7.39 12.57
CA ALA A 115 16.09 6.25 12.61
C ALA A 115 15.39 4.99 13.14
N LEU A 116 14.58 5.16 14.20
CA LEU A 116 13.79 4.08 14.76
C LEU A 116 12.78 3.56 13.75
N ILE A 117 12.05 4.45 13.08
CA ILE A 117 11.01 4.08 12.11
C ILE A 117 11.60 3.40 10.89
N ALA A 118 12.74 3.80 10.44
CA ALA A 118 13.45 3.13 9.36
C ALA A 118 13.87 1.69 9.73
N HIS A 119 14.21 1.48 11.02
CA HIS A 119 14.39 0.12 11.55
C HIS A 119 13.08 -0.63 11.79
N ILE A 120 11.98 0.10 12.05
CA ILE A 120 10.65 -0.46 12.35
C ILE A 120 9.98 -1.10 11.15
N LEU A 121 10.20 -0.55 9.99
CA LEU A 121 9.77 -1.18 8.76
C LEU A 121 11.00 -1.83 8.13
N PRO A 122 11.53 -2.89 8.76
CA PRO A 122 12.68 -3.55 8.19
C PRO A 122 12.31 -3.81 6.74
N VAL A 123 13.07 -3.22 5.85
CA VAL A 123 13.16 -3.80 4.55
C VAL A 123 13.56 -5.22 4.85
N ASP A 124 12.67 -6.17 4.62
CA ASP A 124 13.02 -7.58 4.68
C ASP A 124 14.43 -7.77 4.15
N PRO A 125 15.17 -8.76 4.66
CA PRO A 125 16.57 -8.94 4.37
C PRO A 125 16.81 -8.68 2.88
N PRO A 126 17.98 -8.35 2.42
CA PRO A 126 18.34 -7.68 1.15
C PRO A 126 17.68 -8.21 -0.14
N SER A 127 16.75 -9.12 -0.02
CA SER A 127 15.95 -9.70 -1.10
C SER A 127 14.82 -8.79 -1.64
N ASN A 128 14.30 -7.83 -0.84
CA ASN A 128 13.28 -6.90 -1.32
C ASN A 128 13.92 -5.58 -1.75
N PRO A 129 14.01 -5.31 -3.05
CA PRO A 129 14.63 -4.09 -3.52
C PRO A 129 13.80 -2.87 -3.12
N ILE A 130 14.52 -1.88 -2.63
CA ILE A 130 13.97 -0.53 -2.56
C ILE A 130 14.08 0.07 -3.94
N ALA A 131 12.97 0.51 -4.47
CA ALA A 131 12.87 1.11 -5.76
C ALA A 131 12.62 2.62 -5.64
N PHE A 132 13.14 3.37 -6.60
CA PHE A 132 12.83 4.79 -6.74
C PHE A 132 11.87 5.08 -7.89
N SER A 133 11.57 4.10 -8.71
CA SER A 133 10.54 4.21 -9.75
C SER A 133 9.99 2.85 -10.14
N ILE A 134 8.77 2.88 -10.66
CA ILE A 134 8.06 1.75 -11.24
C ILE A 134 7.41 2.23 -12.52
N VAL A 135 7.35 1.38 -13.52
CA VAL A 135 6.68 1.64 -14.80
C VAL A 135 5.93 0.40 -15.25
N GLU A 136 4.84 0.60 -15.97
CA GLU A 136 4.17 -0.47 -16.69
C GLU A 136 4.85 -0.67 -18.05
N ALA A 137 5.41 -1.84 -18.28
CA ALA A 137 6.06 -2.18 -19.54
C ALA A 137 5.07 -2.79 -20.54
N VAL A 138 5.31 -2.55 -21.83
CA VAL A 138 4.50 -3.12 -22.94
C VAL A 138 3.04 -2.68 -22.89
N THR A 139 2.80 -1.43 -22.53
CA THR A 139 1.47 -0.82 -22.58
C THR A 139 1.22 -0.18 -23.95
N ASN A 140 -0.02 -0.22 -24.39
CA ASN A 140 -0.47 0.44 -25.64
C ASN A 140 -1.07 1.84 -25.40
N GLY A 141 -0.97 2.37 -24.17
CA GLY A 141 -1.61 3.63 -23.77
C GLY A 141 -0.65 4.67 -23.21
N ASP A 142 -1.08 5.92 -23.26
CA ASP A 142 -0.34 7.07 -22.69
C ASP A 142 -0.38 7.12 -21.15
N ARG A 143 -1.08 6.19 -20.51
CA ARG A 143 -1.26 6.17 -19.05
C ARG A 143 -0.46 5.03 -18.44
N ASP A 144 0.46 5.38 -17.57
CA ASP A 144 1.20 4.42 -16.72
C ASP A 144 0.29 4.02 -15.54
N ALA A 145 -0.25 2.79 -15.60
CA ALA A 145 -1.12 2.26 -14.54
C ALA A 145 -0.36 2.08 -13.23
N ALA A 146 0.93 1.79 -13.27
CA ALA A 146 1.75 1.64 -12.08
C ALA A 146 1.91 2.98 -11.35
N TYR A 147 2.22 4.06 -12.11
CA TYR A 147 2.26 5.42 -11.56
C TYR A 147 0.91 5.83 -10.96
N GLY A 148 -0.19 5.56 -11.69
CA GLY A 148 -1.55 5.86 -11.23
C GLY A 148 -1.88 5.15 -9.92
N ALA A 149 -1.51 3.87 -9.78
CA ALA A 149 -1.77 3.07 -8.59
C ALA A 149 -1.01 3.59 -7.36
N LEU A 150 0.27 3.95 -7.48
CA LEU A 150 1.03 4.55 -6.38
C LEU A 150 0.39 5.86 -5.90
N SER A 151 0.00 6.72 -6.85
CA SER A 151 -0.66 7.98 -6.55
C SER A 151 -2.00 7.76 -5.85
N GLN A 152 -2.81 6.80 -6.32
CA GLN A 152 -4.10 6.47 -5.72
C GLN A 152 -3.95 5.91 -4.31
N ALA A 153 -3.06 4.93 -4.09
CA ALA A 153 -2.80 4.36 -2.78
C ALA A 153 -2.34 5.41 -1.76
N THR A 154 -1.43 6.30 -2.18
CA THR A 154 -0.91 7.37 -1.31
C THR A 154 -1.98 8.40 -0.99
N SER A 155 -2.75 8.84 -2.00
CA SER A 155 -3.88 9.76 -1.82
C SER A 155 -4.96 9.17 -0.91
N ALA A 156 -5.28 7.88 -1.10
CA ALA A 156 -6.24 7.16 -0.27
C ALA A 156 -5.78 7.07 1.19
N ALA A 157 -4.50 6.76 1.44
CA ALA A 157 -3.95 6.71 2.78
C ALA A 157 -4.03 8.07 3.50
N ARG A 158 -3.69 9.17 2.82
CA ARG A 158 -3.83 10.53 3.36
C ARG A 158 -5.29 10.89 3.63
N GLY A 159 -6.17 10.68 2.64
CA GLY A 159 -7.59 11.00 2.78
C GLY A 159 -8.29 10.16 3.84
N TRP A 160 -7.83 8.93 4.08
CA TRP A 160 -8.30 8.08 5.18
C TRP A 160 -7.96 8.70 6.53
N LEU A 161 -6.71 9.12 6.73
CA LEU A 161 -6.25 9.70 7.98
C LEU A 161 -6.83 11.08 8.28
N GLN A 162 -7.25 11.86 7.29
CA GLN A 162 -7.92 13.15 7.52
C GLN A 162 -9.20 13.03 8.35
N ARG A 163 -9.82 11.85 8.40
CA ARG A 163 -11.02 11.56 9.18
C ARG A 163 -10.73 10.93 10.54
N ALA A 164 -9.47 10.60 10.81
CA ALA A 164 -9.12 9.92 12.04
C ALA A 164 -9.19 10.89 13.21
N ALA A 165 -10.06 10.61 14.18
CA ALA A 165 -10.17 11.36 15.43
C ALA A 165 -9.09 11.01 16.45
N THR A 166 -8.36 9.92 16.21
CA THR A 166 -7.31 9.38 17.08
C THR A 166 -5.97 9.36 16.36
N PRO A 167 -4.84 9.33 17.08
CA PRO A 167 -3.54 9.15 16.49
C PRO A 167 -3.53 7.91 15.57
N SER A 168 -3.11 8.09 14.33
CA SER A 168 -3.21 7.05 13.32
C SER A 168 -2.06 7.09 12.32
N ILE A 169 -1.68 5.91 11.82
CA ILE A 169 -0.66 5.70 10.79
C ILE A 169 -1.28 4.90 9.65
N ALA A 170 -1.00 5.27 8.42
CA ALA A 170 -1.42 4.51 7.24
C ALA A 170 -0.22 4.13 6.38
N LEU A 171 -0.16 2.87 6.01
CA LEU A 171 0.80 2.31 5.06
C LEU A 171 0.09 2.06 3.74
N PRO A 172 0.47 2.78 2.66
CA PRO A 172 -0.10 2.52 1.34
C PRO A 172 0.48 1.24 0.75
N VAL A 173 -0.40 0.42 0.20
CA VAL A 173 -0.07 -0.85 -0.45
C VAL A 173 -0.74 -0.89 -1.81
N VAL A 174 -0.06 -1.44 -2.81
CA VAL A 174 -0.63 -1.73 -4.12
C VAL A 174 -0.55 -3.22 -4.36
N VAL A 175 -1.69 -3.86 -4.60
CA VAL A 175 -1.77 -5.28 -4.96
C VAL A 175 -2.01 -5.40 -6.46
N VAL A 176 -1.18 -6.22 -7.14
CA VAL A 176 -1.25 -6.36 -8.59
C VAL A 176 -1.45 -7.82 -9.01
N ASP A 177 -2.28 -8.02 -10.04
CA ASP A 177 -2.46 -9.31 -10.69
C ASP A 177 -1.73 -9.33 -12.05
N THR A 178 -0.46 -8.92 -12.04
CA THR A 178 0.41 -8.88 -13.21
C THR A 178 1.84 -9.24 -12.78
N PRO A 179 2.69 -9.74 -13.70
CA PRO A 179 4.09 -9.99 -13.38
C PRO A 179 4.81 -8.74 -12.92
N LEU A 180 5.64 -8.91 -11.89
CA LEU A 180 6.46 -7.85 -11.31
C LEU A 180 7.94 -8.20 -11.51
N PHE A 181 8.71 -7.28 -12.06
CA PHE A 181 10.13 -7.48 -12.31
C PHE A 181 10.97 -6.39 -11.69
N THR A 182 12.17 -6.73 -11.26
CA THR A 182 13.23 -5.75 -11.00
C THR A 182 14.12 -5.62 -12.21
N LEU A 183 14.51 -4.37 -12.52
CA LEU A 183 15.45 -4.02 -13.57
C LEU A 183 16.79 -3.64 -12.96
N THR A 184 17.84 -4.34 -13.39
CA THR A 184 19.25 -3.99 -13.16
C THR A 184 19.98 -3.93 -14.47
N TYR A 185 21.24 -3.47 -14.46
CA TYR A 185 22.10 -3.46 -15.63
C TYR A 185 23.40 -4.20 -15.32
N ASP A 186 23.86 -5.02 -16.25
CA ASP A 186 25.17 -5.66 -16.14
C ASP A 186 26.32 -4.66 -16.41
N ALA A 187 27.56 -5.12 -16.30
CA ALA A 187 28.75 -4.30 -16.50
C ALA A 187 28.87 -3.72 -17.92
N THR A 188 28.14 -4.26 -18.90
CA THR A 188 28.09 -3.78 -20.29
C THR A 188 26.96 -2.82 -20.57
N GLY A 189 26.10 -2.54 -19.54
CA GLY A 189 24.90 -1.71 -19.68
C GLY A 189 23.70 -2.44 -20.27
N LYS A 190 23.75 -3.79 -20.39
CA LYS A 190 22.61 -4.57 -20.85
C LYS A 190 21.60 -4.76 -19.73
N PRO A 191 20.29 -4.54 -20.00
CA PRO A 191 19.25 -4.71 -18.99
C PRO A 191 19.12 -6.20 -18.59
N GLN A 192 18.96 -6.41 -17.29
CA GLN A 192 18.69 -7.69 -16.65
C GLN A 192 17.39 -7.58 -15.88
N LEU A 193 16.45 -8.47 -16.17
CA LEU A 193 15.16 -8.56 -15.48
C LEU A 193 15.15 -9.80 -14.60
N ALA A 194 14.69 -9.62 -13.36
CA ALA A 194 14.42 -10.73 -12.45
C ALA A 194 13.00 -10.60 -11.91
N GLU A 195 12.22 -11.69 -12.00
CA GLU A 195 10.87 -11.73 -11.47
C GLU A 195 10.90 -11.64 -9.94
N MET A 196 9.88 -11.00 -9.37
CA MET A 196 9.73 -10.83 -7.93
C MET A 196 8.27 -10.78 -7.52
N ASP A 197 8.01 -11.04 -6.25
CA ASP A 197 6.66 -11.04 -5.72
C ASP A 197 6.32 -9.76 -4.95
N ARG A 198 7.32 -9.07 -4.42
CA ARG A 198 7.13 -7.88 -3.59
C ARG A 198 8.25 -6.87 -3.78
N ALA A 199 7.90 -5.59 -3.71
CA ALA A 199 8.88 -4.50 -3.68
C ALA A 199 8.36 -3.35 -2.83
N ARG A 200 9.26 -2.47 -2.42
CA ARG A 200 8.94 -1.19 -1.80
C ARG A 200 9.40 -0.06 -2.70
N VAL A 201 8.49 0.83 -3.03
CA VAL A 201 8.75 1.99 -3.88
C VAL A 201 8.76 3.25 -3.02
N LEU A 202 9.83 4.02 -3.09
CA LEU A 202 9.87 5.35 -2.51
C LEU A 202 9.16 6.32 -3.45
N TRP A 203 7.97 6.70 -3.05
CA TRP A 203 7.11 7.57 -3.81
C TRP A 203 7.20 9.01 -3.32
N THR A 204 7.47 9.93 -4.25
CA THR A 204 7.37 11.37 -3.98
C THR A 204 6.12 11.89 -4.64
N GLU A 205 5.16 12.30 -3.85
CA GLU A 205 3.94 12.88 -4.37
C GLU A 205 4.23 14.25 -4.98
N PRO A 206 3.73 14.53 -6.20
CA PRO A 206 3.93 15.82 -6.85
C PRO A 206 3.48 16.97 -5.95
N GLY A 207 4.36 17.96 -5.75
CA GLY A 207 4.08 19.17 -4.97
C GLY A 207 4.21 19.04 -3.45
N GLN A 208 4.41 17.83 -2.90
CA GLN A 208 4.51 17.63 -1.45
C GLN A 208 5.97 17.58 -0.92
N GLY A 209 6.94 17.27 -1.78
CA GLY A 209 8.35 17.17 -1.38
C GLY A 209 8.68 16.03 -0.41
N LEU A 210 7.68 15.40 0.19
CA LEU A 210 7.83 14.30 1.12
C LEU A 210 7.80 12.96 0.38
N ARG A 211 8.67 12.06 0.81
CA ARG A 211 8.68 10.67 0.30
C ARG A 211 7.92 9.78 1.25
N THR A 212 7.09 8.90 0.70
CA THR A 212 6.47 7.81 1.44
C THR A 212 6.84 6.49 0.81
N ALA A 213 6.86 5.43 1.60
CA ALA A 213 7.06 4.09 1.09
C ALA A 213 5.72 3.48 0.70
N VAL A 214 5.63 2.93 -0.50
CA VAL A 214 4.48 2.17 -0.99
C VAL A 214 4.92 0.74 -1.23
N ASP A 215 4.27 -0.22 -0.59
CA ASP A 215 4.54 -1.63 -0.84
C ASP A 215 3.76 -2.06 -2.10
N VAL A 216 4.46 -2.68 -3.05
CA VAL A 216 3.88 -3.27 -4.26
C VAL A 216 3.99 -4.78 -4.15
N VAL A 217 2.85 -5.46 -4.25
CA VAL A 217 2.72 -6.88 -3.90
C VAL A 217 1.95 -7.60 -4.99
N ARG A 218 2.48 -8.71 -5.49
CA ARG A 218 1.73 -9.60 -6.39
C ARG A 218 0.63 -10.32 -5.63
N ARG A 219 -0.48 -10.61 -6.32
CA ARG A 219 -1.61 -11.40 -5.81
C ARG A 219 -1.15 -12.67 -5.09
N SER A 220 -0.19 -13.41 -5.67
CA SER A 220 0.38 -14.65 -5.09
C SER A 220 1.03 -14.46 -3.72
N ALA A 221 1.52 -13.26 -3.42
CA ALA A 221 2.27 -12.96 -2.19
C ALA A 221 1.46 -12.19 -1.14
N VAL A 222 0.18 -11.90 -1.38
CA VAL A 222 -0.64 -11.06 -0.49
C VAL A 222 -0.73 -11.64 0.91
N LEU A 223 -0.94 -12.95 1.06
CA LEU A 223 -1.06 -13.58 2.37
C LEU A 223 0.24 -13.47 3.18
N GLU A 224 1.39 -13.71 2.56
CA GLU A 224 2.70 -13.58 3.23
C GLU A 224 3.00 -12.12 3.57
N HIS A 225 2.66 -11.20 2.67
CA HIS A 225 2.79 -9.77 2.94
C HIS A 225 1.92 -9.31 4.13
N ALA A 226 0.67 -9.76 4.20
CA ALA A 226 -0.21 -9.43 5.30
C ALA A 226 0.32 -9.98 6.65
N LYS A 227 0.94 -11.17 6.65
CA LYS A 227 1.62 -11.75 7.82
C LYS A 227 2.79 -10.87 8.27
N ASP A 228 3.63 -10.44 7.35
CA ASP A 228 4.75 -9.53 7.62
C ASP A 228 4.25 -8.19 8.17
N LEU A 229 3.19 -7.62 7.57
CA LEU A 229 2.60 -6.37 8.04
C LEU A 229 2.03 -6.50 9.45
N ARG A 230 1.39 -7.62 9.79
CA ARG A 230 0.89 -7.85 11.15
C ARG A 230 2.02 -7.80 12.18
N PHE A 231 3.13 -8.47 11.88
CA PHE A 231 4.30 -8.45 12.75
C PHE A 231 4.87 -7.03 12.90
N ARG A 232 5.01 -6.30 11.80
CA ARG A 232 5.50 -4.93 11.78
C ARG A 232 4.60 -3.97 12.54
N PHE A 233 3.28 -4.11 12.41
CA PHE A 233 2.31 -3.28 13.12
C PHE A 233 2.40 -3.48 14.63
N GLN A 234 2.51 -4.74 15.08
CA GLN A 234 2.70 -5.04 16.50
C GLN A 234 4.00 -4.41 17.01
N TRP A 235 5.07 -4.63 16.31
CA TRP A 235 6.37 -4.09 16.69
C TRP A 235 6.37 -2.54 16.69
N LEU A 236 5.72 -1.88 15.73
CA LEU A 236 5.55 -0.43 15.68
C LEU A 236 4.79 0.07 16.91
N ALA A 237 3.69 -0.57 17.26
CA ALA A 237 2.92 -0.21 18.45
C ALA A 237 3.76 -0.32 19.73
N ASP A 238 4.50 -1.42 19.89
CA ASP A 238 5.36 -1.64 21.04
C ASP A 238 6.44 -0.54 21.14
N LYS A 239 7.04 -0.15 20.02
CA LYS A 239 8.03 0.94 19.98
C LYS A 239 7.44 2.31 20.28
N LEU A 240 6.25 2.61 19.81
CA LEU A 240 5.57 3.86 20.14
C LEU A 240 5.31 3.98 21.64
N ILE A 241 4.96 2.87 22.31
CA ILE A 241 4.80 2.80 23.78
C ILE A 241 6.15 3.00 24.48
N GLU A 242 7.18 2.29 24.07
CA GLU A 242 8.54 2.41 24.65
C GLU A 242 9.07 3.86 24.61
N HIS A 243 8.67 4.63 23.60
CA HIS A 243 9.05 6.04 23.42
C HIS A 243 8.07 7.04 24.05
N GLY A 244 7.18 6.57 24.92
CA GLY A 244 6.36 7.44 25.79
C GLY A 244 5.14 8.04 25.12
N LEU A 245 4.71 7.50 23.96
CA LEU A 245 3.38 7.86 23.45
C LEU A 245 2.33 7.23 24.37
N PRO A 246 1.33 8.01 24.84
CA PRO A 246 0.33 7.51 25.76
C PRO A 246 -0.47 6.38 25.10
N GLU A 247 -0.75 5.32 25.85
CA GLU A 247 -1.66 4.26 25.41
C GLU A 247 -3.01 4.89 25.00
N ALA A 248 -3.57 4.43 23.89
CA ALA A 248 -4.91 4.85 23.50
C ALA A 248 -5.90 4.41 24.60
N VAL A 249 -6.60 5.37 25.18
CA VAL A 249 -7.66 5.07 26.12
C VAL A 249 -8.72 4.31 25.35
N SER A 250 -8.89 3.02 25.69
CA SER A 250 -9.95 2.20 25.13
C SER A 250 -11.30 2.88 25.44
N SER A 251 -11.95 3.43 24.42
CA SER A 251 -13.30 3.98 24.52
C SER A 251 -14.35 2.84 24.59
N THR A 252 -14.13 1.87 25.48
CA THR A 252 -15.09 0.78 25.74
C THR A 252 -15.91 1.09 26.99
N GLU A 253 -16.30 2.34 27.18
CA GLU A 253 -17.38 2.69 28.10
C GLU A 253 -18.26 3.77 27.48
N VAL A 254 -19.18 3.38 26.59
CA VAL A 254 -20.48 4.00 26.40
C VAL A 254 -21.46 2.96 25.86
#